data_5459e4248c3bfc8bb233aa79a4b19b8b
#
_entry.id   5459e4248c3bfc8bb233aa79a4b19b8b
#
_cell.length_a   1.000
_cell.length_b   1.000
_cell.length_c   1.000
_cell.angle_alpha   90.00
_cell.angle_beta   90.00
_cell.angle_gamma   90.00
#
_symmetry.space_group_name_H-M   'P 1'
#
loop_
_entity.id
_entity.type
_entity.pdbx_description
1 polymer ?
#
loop_
_entity_poly.entity_id
_entity_poly.type
_entity_poly.pdbx_seq_one_letter_code
_entity_poly.pdbx_strand_id
1 'polypeptide(L)'
;MKRAFTLIEVVISIAIFSIIAIYMYQAINTMQKSNDISSLRYEDDTKEQKIVKLFYNDLFLQTDIYAVSNITNSEEFDVFRLRTKNSIHAMINPHVTYFVKDDSLYRIESREFEDIPLTYDAVERVKVDKLMENVTLFRIYESRSSYLISYQSKEKFTIFQVSLPQIPANSNNSI
;
A
#
# COMPACT_ATOMS: atom_id res chain seq x y z
N MET A 1 -33.74 -25.60 59.83
CA MET A 1 -33.85 -24.17 60.04
C MET A 1 -33.59 -23.46 58.70
N LYS A 2 -34.58 -22.77 58.11
CA LYS A 2 -34.39 -21.97 56.89
C LYS A 2 -33.79 -20.66 57.34
N ARG A 3 -32.52 -20.35 56.96
CA ARG A 3 -31.93 -19.03 57.18
C ARG A 3 -32.57 -18.04 56.23
N ALA A 4 -33.23 -17.00 56.75
CA ALA A 4 -33.72 -15.91 55.96
C ALA A 4 -32.58 -14.91 55.72
N PHE A 5 -32.44 -14.41 54.50
CA PHE A 5 -31.44 -13.38 54.15
C PHE A 5 -31.75 -12.08 54.96
N THR A 6 -30.76 -11.48 55.46
CA THR A 6 -30.88 -10.19 56.14
C THR A 6 -30.92 -9.06 55.10
N LEU A 7 -31.65 -7.97 55.42
CA LEU A 7 -31.75 -6.80 54.53
C LEU A 7 -30.34 -6.24 54.19
N ILE A 8 -29.42 -6.30 55.14
CA ILE A 8 -28.05 -5.79 54.97
C ILE A 8 -27.23 -6.60 53.95
N GLU A 9 -27.41 -7.94 53.92
CA GLU A 9 -26.74 -8.81 52.96
C GLU A 9 -27.19 -8.50 51.53
N VAL A 10 -28.48 -8.21 51.33
CA VAL A 10 -29.00 -7.81 50.02
C VAL A 10 -28.43 -6.47 49.56
N VAL A 11 -28.39 -5.48 50.45
CA VAL A 11 -27.82 -4.14 50.12
C VAL A 11 -26.35 -4.24 49.77
N ILE A 12 -25.55 -4.96 50.55
CA ILE A 12 -24.14 -5.17 50.26
C ILE A 12 -23.94 -5.90 48.92
N SER A 13 -24.74 -6.94 48.65
CA SER A 13 -24.64 -7.69 47.38
C SER A 13 -24.96 -6.80 46.18
N ILE A 14 -25.97 -5.95 46.23
CA ILE A 14 -26.30 -4.99 45.18
C ILE A 14 -25.19 -3.96 44.98
N ALA A 15 -24.60 -3.44 46.07
CA ALA A 15 -23.50 -2.49 46.00
C ALA A 15 -22.27 -3.11 45.28
N ILE A 16 -21.87 -4.32 45.69
CA ILE A 16 -20.75 -5.02 45.06
C ILE A 16 -21.04 -5.31 43.59
N PHE A 17 -22.24 -5.80 43.27
CA PHE A 17 -22.66 -6.07 41.89
C PHE A 17 -22.60 -4.78 41.05
N SER A 18 -23.05 -3.66 41.56
CA SER A 18 -23.02 -2.39 40.84
C SER A 18 -21.58 -1.93 40.52
N ILE A 19 -20.66 -2.11 41.47
CA ILE A 19 -19.24 -1.79 41.25
C ILE A 19 -18.64 -2.68 40.15
N ILE A 20 -18.91 -3.97 40.23
CA ILE A 20 -18.43 -4.92 39.19
C ILE A 20 -19.00 -4.56 37.82
N ALA A 21 -20.29 -4.24 37.73
CA ALA A 21 -20.94 -3.87 36.48
C ALA A 21 -20.31 -2.60 35.86
N ILE A 22 -19.97 -1.60 36.66
CA ILE A 22 -19.29 -0.38 36.21
C ILE A 22 -17.90 -0.71 35.66
N TYR A 23 -17.10 -1.53 36.37
CA TYR A 23 -15.78 -1.92 35.90
C TYR A 23 -15.85 -2.75 34.60
N MET A 24 -16.80 -3.68 34.49
CA MET A 24 -17.02 -4.46 33.26
C MET A 24 -17.39 -3.54 32.08
N TYR A 25 -18.26 -2.57 32.31
CA TYR A 25 -18.62 -1.62 31.26
C TYR A 25 -17.41 -0.79 30.78
N GLN A 26 -16.58 -0.30 31.71
CA GLN A 26 -15.36 0.43 31.36
C GLN A 26 -14.37 -0.46 30.59
N ALA A 27 -14.21 -1.72 31.00
CA ALA A 27 -13.32 -2.66 30.32
C ALA A 27 -13.80 -2.92 28.88
N ILE A 28 -15.09 -3.14 28.67
CA ILE A 28 -15.66 -3.34 27.33
C ILE A 28 -15.45 -2.11 26.44
N ASN A 29 -15.72 -0.90 26.95
CA ASN A 29 -15.49 0.34 26.20
C ASN A 29 -14.03 0.54 25.81
N THR A 30 -13.11 0.22 26.72
CA THR A 30 -11.67 0.30 26.43
C THR A 30 -11.26 -0.70 25.36
N MET A 31 -11.77 -1.92 25.43
CA MET A 31 -11.51 -2.97 24.45
C MET A 31 -12.07 -2.62 23.06
N GLN A 32 -13.26 -2.04 22.98
CA GLN A 32 -13.84 -1.57 21.73
C GLN A 32 -12.99 -0.48 21.08
N LYS A 33 -12.60 0.55 21.82
CA LYS A 33 -11.69 1.60 21.32
C LYS A 33 -10.35 1.05 20.84
N SER A 34 -9.78 0.09 21.57
CA SER A 34 -8.52 -0.55 21.17
C SER A 34 -8.69 -1.34 19.86
N ASN A 35 -9.79 -2.06 19.71
CA ASN A 35 -10.10 -2.79 18.48
C ASN A 35 -10.28 -1.86 17.27
N ASP A 36 -10.99 -0.74 17.45
CA ASP A 36 -11.21 0.24 16.38
C ASP A 36 -9.88 0.83 15.88
N ILE A 37 -9.00 1.21 16.81
CA ILE A 37 -7.66 1.71 16.47
C ILE A 37 -6.81 0.63 15.78
N SER A 38 -6.88 -0.61 16.27
CA SER A 38 -6.12 -1.72 15.70
C SER A 38 -6.61 -2.07 14.29
N SER A 39 -7.92 -2.05 14.05
CA SER A 39 -8.49 -2.33 12.73
C SER A 39 -8.09 -1.28 11.69
N LEU A 40 -8.09 0.00 12.04
CA LEU A 40 -7.66 1.08 11.16
C LEU A 40 -6.17 0.95 10.79
N ARG A 41 -5.31 0.64 11.76
CA ARG A 41 -3.87 0.41 11.51
C ARG A 41 -3.65 -0.81 10.63
N TYR A 42 -4.38 -1.89 10.87
CA TYR A 42 -4.29 -3.11 10.06
C TYR A 42 -4.71 -2.87 8.61
N GLU A 43 -5.74 -2.06 8.36
CA GLU A 43 -6.16 -1.69 7.00
C GLU A 43 -5.08 -0.88 6.27
N ASP A 44 -4.50 0.12 6.94
CA ASP A 44 -3.44 0.96 6.36
C ASP A 44 -2.18 0.14 6.06
N ASP A 45 -1.73 -0.70 6.98
CA ASP A 45 -0.57 -1.58 6.79
C ASP A 45 -0.83 -2.62 5.67
N THR A 46 -2.06 -3.12 5.55
CA THR A 46 -2.43 -4.06 4.48
C THR A 46 -2.43 -3.39 3.12
N LYS A 47 -2.89 -2.14 3.00
CA LYS A 47 -2.84 -1.37 1.75
C LYS A 47 -1.41 -1.11 1.31
N GLU A 48 -0.56 -0.70 2.25
CA GLU A 48 0.86 -0.46 1.98
C GLU A 48 1.56 -1.72 1.50
N GLN A 49 1.37 -2.85 2.18
CA GLN A 49 1.94 -4.14 1.77
C GLN A 49 1.49 -4.56 0.37
N LYS A 50 0.23 -4.29 0.00
CA LYS A 50 -0.27 -4.55 -1.36
C LYS A 50 0.45 -3.70 -2.39
N ILE A 51 0.72 -2.42 -2.10
CA ILE A 51 1.45 -1.52 -3.00
C ILE A 51 2.89 -1.98 -3.16
N VAL A 52 3.59 -2.28 -2.06
CA VAL A 52 4.97 -2.82 -2.11
C VAL A 52 5.03 -4.11 -2.92
N LYS A 53 4.08 -5.02 -2.69
CA LYS A 53 3.98 -6.28 -3.45
C LYS A 53 3.70 -6.04 -4.94
N LEU A 54 2.90 -5.03 -5.26
CA LEU A 54 2.61 -4.66 -6.65
C LEU A 54 3.87 -4.17 -7.36
N PHE A 55 4.62 -3.25 -6.76
CA PHE A 55 5.92 -2.82 -7.29
C PHE A 55 6.89 -3.97 -7.45
N TYR A 56 6.97 -4.85 -6.43
CA TYR A 56 7.82 -6.02 -6.49
C TYR A 56 7.46 -6.92 -7.68
N ASN A 57 6.18 -7.23 -7.89
CA ASN A 57 5.73 -8.06 -8.99
C ASN A 57 5.99 -7.41 -10.34
N ASP A 58 5.71 -6.12 -10.48
CA ASP A 58 5.92 -5.39 -11.73
C ASP A 58 7.39 -5.37 -12.13
N LEU A 59 8.28 -5.11 -11.16
CA LEU A 59 9.73 -5.09 -11.39
C LEU A 59 10.32 -6.49 -11.59
N PHE A 60 9.88 -7.47 -10.80
CA PHE A 60 10.37 -8.84 -10.91
C PHE A 60 9.97 -9.52 -12.24
N LEU A 61 8.78 -9.20 -12.74
CA LEU A 61 8.22 -9.75 -13.99
C LEU A 61 8.39 -8.79 -15.17
N GLN A 62 9.27 -7.80 -15.03
CA GLN A 62 9.55 -6.86 -16.12
C GLN A 62 10.15 -7.57 -17.35
N THR A 63 9.78 -7.07 -18.51
CA THR A 63 10.40 -7.49 -19.79
C THR A 63 11.31 -6.41 -20.34
N ASP A 64 10.93 -5.15 -20.18
CA ASP A 64 11.69 -3.98 -20.62
C ASP A 64 11.45 -2.82 -19.65
N ILE A 65 12.48 -2.00 -19.43
CA ILE A 65 12.39 -0.74 -18.70
C ILE A 65 12.66 0.39 -19.67
N TYR A 66 11.80 1.39 -19.64
CA TYR A 66 11.89 2.45 -20.65
C TYR A 66 12.43 3.77 -20.10
N ALA A 67 12.25 4.09 -18.87
CA ALA A 67 12.97 5.17 -18.16
C ALA A 67 12.38 5.45 -16.77
N VAL A 68 13.24 5.87 -15.86
CA VAL A 68 12.89 6.77 -14.77
C VAL A 68 13.04 8.18 -15.33
N SER A 69 11.97 8.92 -15.45
CA SER A 69 12.05 10.29 -15.96
C SER A 69 11.34 11.27 -15.02
N ASN A 70 12.02 12.35 -14.71
CA ASN A 70 11.41 13.53 -14.11
C ASN A 70 10.66 14.28 -15.22
N ILE A 71 9.38 13.93 -15.47
CA ILE A 71 8.55 14.62 -16.47
C ILE A 71 8.07 15.97 -15.96
N THR A 72 7.99 16.12 -14.64
CA THR A 72 7.75 17.41 -13.99
C THR A 72 9.08 17.96 -13.50
N ASN A 73 9.32 19.26 -13.65
CA ASN A 73 10.45 19.97 -13.03
C ASN A 73 10.38 19.94 -11.47
N SER A 74 9.69 18.96 -10.89
CA SER A 74 9.55 18.79 -9.45
C SER A 74 10.64 17.83 -8.97
N GLU A 75 11.39 18.24 -8.00
CA GLU A 75 12.39 17.41 -7.32
C GLU A 75 11.75 16.29 -6.47
N GLU A 76 10.41 16.25 -6.36
CA GLU A 76 9.68 15.41 -5.43
C GLU A 76 9.06 14.18 -6.07
N PHE A 77 8.74 14.22 -7.37
CA PHE A 77 8.00 13.16 -8.05
C PHE A 77 8.71 12.65 -9.31
N ASP A 78 8.91 11.35 -9.37
CA ASP A 78 9.37 10.65 -10.57
C ASP A 78 8.19 10.05 -11.32
N VAL A 79 8.34 9.89 -12.63
CA VAL A 79 7.49 9.04 -13.45
C VAL A 79 8.27 7.79 -13.83
N PHE A 80 7.70 6.64 -13.51
CA PHE A 80 8.36 5.37 -13.74
C PHE A 80 7.58 4.54 -14.76
N ARG A 81 8.27 4.09 -15.81
CA ARG A 81 7.70 3.35 -16.92
C ARG A 81 8.41 2.03 -17.14
N LEU A 82 7.65 0.96 -17.23
CA LEU A 82 8.17 -0.38 -17.52
C LEU A 82 7.16 -1.19 -18.33
N ARG A 83 7.64 -2.26 -18.93
CA ARG A 83 6.79 -3.31 -19.48
C ARG A 83 6.92 -4.55 -18.60
N THR A 84 5.79 -5.14 -18.22
CA THR A 84 5.77 -6.27 -17.29
C THR A 84 4.80 -7.36 -17.73
N LYS A 85 5.01 -8.57 -17.22
CA LYS A 85 4.02 -9.66 -17.34
C LYS A 85 2.95 -9.60 -16.25
N ASN A 86 3.14 -8.75 -15.23
CA ASN A 86 2.15 -8.55 -14.17
C ASN A 86 1.07 -7.58 -14.63
N SER A 87 -0.18 -8.00 -14.61
CA SER A 87 -1.33 -7.17 -14.94
C SER A 87 -2.44 -7.33 -13.91
N ILE A 88 -3.00 -6.22 -13.46
CA ILE A 88 -4.19 -6.18 -12.60
C ILE A 88 -5.45 -6.38 -13.46
N HIS A 89 -5.41 -5.92 -14.72
CA HIS A 89 -6.56 -5.90 -15.63
C HIS A 89 -6.52 -7.01 -16.70
N ALA A 90 -5.74 -8.07 -16.46
CA ALA A 90 -5.59 -9.21 -17.35
C ALA A 90 -5.10 -8.84 -18.77
N MET A 91 -4.29 -7.80 -18.90
CA MET A 91 -3.62 -7.44 -20.15
C MET A 91 -2.38 -8.32 -20.38
N ILE A 92 -2.07 -8.61 -21.63
CA ILE A 92 -0.87 -9.37 -21.97
C ILE A 92 0.31 -8.41 -22.12
N ASN A 93 1.32 -8.54 -21.25
CA ASN A 93 2.53 -7.73 -21.24
C ASN A 93 2.25 -6.21 -21.31
N PRO A 94 1.45 -5.65 -20.39
CA PRO A 94 1.10 -4.24 -20.44
C PRO A 94 2.31 -3.34 -20.23
N HIS A 95 2.22 -2.15 -20.82
CA HIS A 95 3.02 -1.01 -20.41
C HIS A 95 2.42 -0.45 -19.12
N VAL A 96 3.25 -0.32 -18.11
CA VAL A 96 2.87 0.19 -16.80
C VAL A 96 3.57 1.51 -16.56
N THR A 97 2.81 2.51 -16.13
CA THR A 97 3.35 3.82 -15.74
C THR A 97 2.88 4.17 -14.35
N TYR A 98 3.83 4.49 -13.48
CA TYR A 98 3.61 5.06 -12.16
C TYR A 98 3.87 6.56 -12.19
N PHE A 99 2.97 7.35 -11.64
CA PHE A 99 3.12 8.80 -11.54
C PHE A 99 2.27 9.36 -10.40
N VAL A 100 2.62 10.56 -9.94
CA VAL A 100 1.84 11.30 -8.95
C VAL A 100 1.10 12.45 -9.64
N LYS A 101 -0.18 12.59 -9.32
CA LYS A 101 -1.02 13.70 -9.74
C LYS A 101 -2.00 14.04 -8.62
N ASP A 102 -2.19 15.33 -8.34
CA ASP A 102 -3.09 15.82 -7.30
C ASP A 102 -2.88 15.06 -5.97
N ASP A 103 -1.62 15.01 -5.52
CA ASP A 103 -1.16 14.32 -4.29
C ASP A 103 -1.57 12.85 -4.21
N SER A 104 -1.78 12.19 -5.34
CA SER A 104 -2.16 10.79 -5.39
C SER A 104 -1.26 10.02 -6.33
N LEU A 105 -0.81 8.83 -5.88
CA LEU A 105 -0.03 7.91 -6.69
C LEU A 105 -0.97 7.05 -7.53
N TYR A 106 -0.73 7.07 -8.83
CA TYR A 106 -1.48 6.30 -9.81
C TYR A 106 -0.58 5.27 -10.49
N ARG A 107 -1.20 4.16 -10.89
CA ARG A 107 -0.65 3.15 -11.78
C ARG A 107 -1.54 3.03 -13.00
N ILE A 108 -0.96 3.14 -14.18
CA ILE A 108 -1.68 2.98 -15.44
C ILE A 108 -1.21 1.70 -16.11
N GLU A 109 -2.14 0.91 -16.63
CA GLU A 109 -1.89 -0.17 -17.57
C GLU A 109 -2.41 0.20 -18.96
N SER A 110 -1.59 0.02 -19.99
CA SER A 110 -1.93 0.27 -21.39
C SER A 110 -1.30 -0.77 -22.31
N ARG A 111 -1.80 -0.89 -23.55
CA ARG A 111 -1.20 -1.75 -24.58
C ARG A 111 0.01 -1.12 -25.21
N GLU A 112 0.04 0.20 -25.28
CA GLU A 112 1.11 1.01 -25.84
C GLU A 112 1.54 2.06 -24.83
N PHE A 113 2.69 2.67 -25.04
CA PHE A 113 3.11 3.79 -24.21
C PHE A 113 2.19 4.99 -24.45
N GLU A 114 1.73 5.55 -23.34
CA GLU A 114 0.96 6.78 -23.34
C GLU A 114 1.77 7.89 -22.65
N ASP A 115 1.73 9.06 -23.23
CA ASP A 115 2.38 10.24 -22.66
C ASP A 115 1.57 10.79 -21.46
N ILE A 116 2.30 11.35 -20.51
CA ILE A 116 1.68 12.03 -19.37
C ILE A 116 1.96 13.54 -19.51
N PRO A 117 0.93 14.39 -19.41
CA PRO A 117 -0.48 14.12 -19.08
C PRO A 117 -1.24 13.38 -20.18
N LEU A 118 -2.14 12.47 -19.77
CA LEU A 118 -2.97 11.72 -20.71
C LEU A 118 -3.84 12.65 -21.55
N THR A 119 -3.90 12.38 -22.84
CA THR A 119 -4.86 13.02 -23.74
C THR A 119 -6.25 12.40 -23.55
N TYR A 120 -7.30 13.08 -24.03
CA TYR A 120 -8.67 12.60 -23.93
C TYR A 120 -8.84 11.21 -24.59
N ASP A 121 -8.25 11.02 -25.77
CA ASP A 121 -8.30 9.75 -26.50
C ASP A 121 -7.51 8.64 -25.82
N ALA A 122 -6.46 8.97 -25.07
CA ALA A 122 -5.66 8.01 -24.32
C ALA A 122 -6.41 7.44 -23.11
N VAL A 123 -7.27 8.24 -22.47
CA VAL A 123 -8.04 7.82 -21.28
C VAL A 123 -8.91 6.60 -21.56
N GLU A 124 -9.45 6.44 -22.77
CA GLU A 124 -10.28 5.29 -23.14
C GLU A 124 -9.47 4.00 -23.33
N ARG A 125 -8.16 4.13 -23.65
CA ARG A 125 -7.26 3.00 -23.93
C ARG A 125 -6.51 2.49 -22.72
N VAL A 126 -6.52 3.23 -21.63
CA VAL A 126 -5.78 2.91 -20.41
C VAL A 126 -6.69 2.41 -19.30
N LYS A 127 -6.11 1.64 -18.38
CA LYS A 127 -6.70 1.31 -17.09
C LYS A 127 -5.91 2.03 -16.02
N VAL A 128 -6.61 2.82 -15.21
CA VAL A 128 -6.01 3.69 -14.20
C VAL A 128 -6.42 3.21 -12.82
N ASP A 129 -5.43 2.91 -11.99
CA ASP A 129 -5.61 2.53 -10.60
C ASP A 129 -5.02 3.59 -9.69
N LYS A 130 -5.82 4.12 -8.78
CA LYS A 130 -5.35 4.97 -7.71
C LYS A 130 -4.84 4.11 -6.57
N LEU A 131 -3.54 4.17 -6.29
CA LEU A 131 -2.89 3.32 -5.31
C LEU A 131 -2.91 3.91 -3.90
N MET A 132 -2.66 5.23 -3.80
CA MET A 132 -2.53 5.89 -2.50
C MET A 132 -2.81 7.39 -2.64
N GLU A 133 -3.21 8.02 -1.53
CA GLU A 133 -3.50 9.45 -1.41
C GLU A 133 -2.51 10.14 -0.48
N ASN A 134 -2.49 11.48 -0.54
CA ASN A 134 -1.64 12.34 0.27
C ASN A 134 -0.14 12.01 0.11
N VAL A 135 0.28 11.78 -1.13
CA VAL A 135 1.68 11.49 -1.48
C VAL A 135 2.42 12.81 -1.64
N THR A 136 3.45 13.00 -0.83
CA THR A 136 4.31 14.19 -0.84
C THR A 136 5.68 13.92 -1.46
N LEU A 137 6.07 12.65 -1.60
CA LEU A 137 7.30 12.22 -2.24
C LEU A 137 7.10 10.90 -2.97
N PHE A 138 7.65 10.79 -4.17
CA PHE A 138 7.74 9.53 -4.91
C PHE A 138 9.00 9.54 -5.77
N ARG A 139 10.01 8.72 -5.39
CA ARG A 139 11.30 8.67 -6.05
C ARG A 139 11.71 7.23 -6.33
N ILE A 140 12.34 7.02 -7.47
CA ILE A 140 12.89 5.73 -7.87
C ILE A 140 14.32 5.91 -8.31
N TYR A 141 15.20 5.15 -7.67
CA TYR A 141 16.63 5.14 -7.98
C TYR A 141 16.98 3.79 -8.59
N GLU A 142 17.55 3.84 -9.78
CA GLU A 142 18.02 2.67 -10.50
C GLU A 142 19.47 2.38 -10.15
N SER A 143 19.76 1.10 -9.91
CA SER A 143 21.12 0.55 -9.80
C SER A 143 21.24 -0.62 -10.76
N ARG A 144 22.47 -1.12 -10.99
CA ARG A 144 22.75 -2.18 -11.98
C ARG A 144 21.90 -3.46 -11.82
N SER A 145 21.48 -3.76 -10.60
CA SER A 145 20.76 -5.01 -10.29
C SER A 145 19.57 -4.80 -9.35
N SER A 146 19.17 -3.57 -9.09
CA SER A 146 18.09 -3.28 -8.15
C SER A 146 17.48 -1.91 -8.36
N TYR A 147 16.25 -1.74 -7.90
CA TYR A 147 15.56 -0.46 -7.78
C TYR A 147 15.33 -0.15 -6.32
N LEU A 148 15.62 1.07 -5.93
CA LEU A 148 15.24 1.62 -4.64
C LEU A 148 14.05 2.54 -4.84
N ILE A 149 12.94 2.20 -4.26
CA ILE A 149 11.69 2.97 -4.34
C ILE A 149 11.47 3.64 -2.99
N SER A 150 11.22 4.93 -3.02
CA SER A 150 10.85 5.70 -1.83
C SER A 150 9.60 6.50 -2.09
N TYR A 151 8.68 6.49 -1.14
CA TYR A 151 7.51 7.33 -1.15
C TYR A 151 7.14 7.79 0.26
N GLN A 152 6.50 8.92 0.33
CA GLN A 152 5.95 9.46 1.57
C GLN A 152 4.47 9.74 1.36
N SER A 153 3.64 9.20 2.26
CA SER A 153 2.22 9.48 2.32
C SER A 153 1.83 9.86 3.74
N LYS A 154 1.17 11.00 3.90
CA LYS A 154 0.92 11.59 5.21
C LYS A 154 2.26 11.83 5.94
N GLU A 155 2.41 11.30 7.14
CA GLU A 155 3.64 11.40 7.94
C GLU A 155 4.55 10.15 7.81
N LYS A 156 4.11 9.12 7.08
CA LYS A 156 4.85 7.86 6.94
C LYS A 156 5.74 7.89 5.72
N PHE A 157 7.03 7.71 5.94
CA PHE A 157 8.04 7.52 4.90
C PHE A 157 8.33 6.03 4.75
N THR A 158 8.25 5.53 3.52
CA THR A 158 8.51 4.14 3.18
C THR A 158 9.60 4.06 2.14
N ILE A 159 10.58 3.20 2.37
CA ILE A 159 11.65 2.90 1.45
C ILE A 159 11.85 1.39 1.36
N PHE A 160 11.97 0.86 0.15
CA PHE A 160 12.24 -0.55 -0.07
C PHE A 160 13.05 -0.76 -1.34
N GLN A 161 13.77 -1.89 -1.38
CA GLN A 161 14.60 -2.26 -2.51
C GLN A 161 14.03 -3.52 -3.18
N VAL A 162 13.99 -3.49 -4.51
CA VAL A 162 13.66 -4.64 -5.33
C VAL A 162 14.89 -5.05 -6.11
N SER A 163 15.43 -6.23 -5.81
CA SER A 163 16.55 -6.80 -6.56
C SER A 163 16.03 -7.55 -7.79
N LEU A 164 16.66 -7.30 -8.93
CA LEU A 164 16.32 -7.96 -10.17
C LEU A 164 16.94 -9.36 -10.23
N PRO A 165 16.25 -10.33 -10.85
CA PRO A 165 16.86 -11.62 -11.12
C PRO A 165 18.07 -11.42 -12.04
N GLN A 166 19.23 -11.88 -11.62
CA GLN A 166 20.41 -11.89 -12.49
C GLN A 166 20.15 -12.88 -13.63
N ILE A 167 20.04 -12.38 -14.85
CA ILE A 167 20.08 -13.23 -16.03
C ILE A 167 21.51 -13.78 -16.09
N PRO A 168 21.71 -15.11 -15.97
CA PRO A 168 23.05 -15.66 -16.10
C PRO A 168 23.59 -15.25 -17.48
N ALA A 169 24.75 -14.59 -17.48
CA ALA A 169 25.45 -14.26 -18.71
C ALA A 169 25.62 -15.59 -19.49
N ASN A 170 24.98 -15.70 -20.65
CA ASN A 170 25.14 -16.86 -21.52
C ASN A 170 26.62 -17.04 -21.81
N SER A 171 27.21 -18.08 -21.26
CA SER A 171 28.58 -18.53 -21.53
C SER A 171 28.64 -19.22 -22.91
N ASN A 172 28.11 -18.58 -23.95
CA ASN A 172 28.25 -19.03 -25.32
C ASN A 172 29.10 -18.03 -26.11
N ASN A 173 30.39 -18.02 -25.80
CA ASN A 173 31.44 -17.63 -26.75
C ASN A 173 32.65 -18.52 -26.50
N SER A 174 32.55 -19.73 -27.02
CA SER A 174 33.72 -20.57 -27.34
C SER A 174 33.31 -21.55 -28.44
N ILE A 175 33.43 -21.15 -29.66
CA ILE A 175 33.92 -21.94 -30.79
C ILE A 175 34.46 -20.96 -31.82
#